data_bc0302956a4657b025408a5b524c22fa
#
_entry.id   bc0302956a4657b025408a5b524c22fa
#
_cell.length_a   1.000
_cell.length_b   1.000
_cell.length_c   1.000
_cell.angle_alpha   90.00
_cell.angle_beta   90.00
_cell.angle_gamma   90.00
#
_symmetry.space_group_name_H-M   'P 1'
#
loop_
_entity.id
_entity.type
_entity.pdbx_description
1 polymer ?
#
loop_
_entity_poly.entity_id
_entity_poly.type
_entity_poly.pdbx_seq_one_letter_code
_entity_poly.pdbx_strand_id
1 'polypeptide(L)'
;MCGFVCLWKIDDPELAQRMIHKISHRGPDELRVSQANGPAVMAHCRLSIIGLENGTQPIYSGENVLVANGEIYNYAALRAMLGEGAFETQSDSETILQLFRTGESRWVERLDGMFAFVLATPDRIIAARDPLGIKPLFMARIGKGLAFASELKAFDGLGLHEVEPIGPGTMFDSLDGIRKWYRLPQGRAEMEPEEGPEPIWRELRLALEAAVRKWMVADVEVGAFLSGGLDSSIIAAIAARAVDRPLKTFSVGTAESPDLVAARAVAQHIGSDHHELTFTAAGLAKILPNVIYHLESADVDLVRSALPTHFATTLARRHVKAILTGEGADELFAGYAYHHTYAGKPRALADELTRSLGAMHNVNLQRVDRITMAQGLEARTPFLDRDLIEVAQSIPASLKMKVTGAGAQETTEKWILRKACEDLLPAELVWRKKAQFDEGSGTVDVLDQALSRLAGISTPVDRETEGKLYEQLLREQYKEPGFIMGNAGKWVASRVSV
;
A
#
# COMPACT_ATOMS: atom_id res chain seq x y z
N MET A 1 2.80 -10.15 6.79
CA MET A 1 2.95 -8.74 7.23
C MET A 1 2.84 -8.61 8.71
N CYS A 2 3.37 -7.52 9.27
CA CYS A 2 3.61 -7.43 10.70
C CYS A 2 3.39 -6.00 11.19
N GLY A 3 3.51 -5.82 12.48
CA GLY A 3 3.71 -4.53 13.11
C GLY A 3 4.87 -4.63 14.09
N PHE A 4 5.62 -3.55 14.25
CA PHE A 4 6.71 -3.55 15.21
C PHE A 4 6.83 -2.22 15.95
N VAL A 5 7.51 -2.29 17.07
CA VAL A 5 8.00 -1.17 17.87
C VAL A 5 9.47 -1.41 18.20
N CYS A 6 10.29 -0.39 18.14
CA CYS A 6 11.66 -0.42 18.63
C CYS A 6 11.92 0.80 19.50
N LEU A 7 12.43 0.57 20.70
CA LEU A 7 12.93 1.59 21.62
C LEU A 7 14.44 1.49 21.66
N TRP A 8 15.15 2.55 21.27
CA TRP A 8 16.62 2.57 21.29
C TRP A 8 17.15 3.58 22.31
N LYS A 9 18.02 3.13 23.19
CA LYS A 9 18.47 3.87 24.39
C LYS A 9 17.32 4.28 25.32
N ILE A 10 16.27 3.46 25.34
CA ILE A 10 15.12 3.54 26.25
C ILE A 10 14.92 2.12 26.78
N ASP A 11 15.30 1.91 28.03
CA ASP A 11 15.17 0.61 28.70
C ASP A 11 13.81 0.50 29.40
N ASP A 12 12.77 0.34 28.60
CA ASP A 12 11.38 0.22 29.07
C ASP A 12 10.60 -0.83 28.24
N PRO A 13 10.72 -2.13 28.58
CA PRO A 13 9.95 -3.18 27.94
C PRO A 13 8.43 -3.04 28.10
N GLU A 14 7.96 -2.44 29.20
CA GLU A 14 6.54 -2.21 29.42
C GLU A 14 5.99 -1.14 28.48
N LEU A 15 6.78 -0.08 28.20
CA LEU A 15 6.43 0.91 27.18
C LEU A 15 6.33 0.25 25.81
N ALA A 16 7.33 -0.56 25.41
CA ALA A 16 7.30 -1.29 24.15
C ALA A 16 6.05 -2.19 24.04
N GLN A 17 5.69 -2.85 25.15
CA GLN A 17 4.49 -3.68 25.22
C GLN A 17 3.21 -2.86 25.08
N ARG A 18 3.09 -1.71 25.75
CA ARG A 18 1.92 -0.81 25.59
C ARG A 18 1.80 -0.29 24.17
N MET A 19 2.91 0.07 23.53
CA MET A 19 2.94 0.56 22.15
C MET A 19 2.54 -0.53 21.15
N ILE A 20 3.10 -1.74 21.26
CA ILE A 20 2.81 -2.82 20.31
C ILE A 20 1.37 -3.32 20.43
N HIS A 21 0.78 -3.31 21.62
CA HIS A 21 -0.62 -3.70 21.80
C HIS A 21 -1.59 -2.82 21.00
N LYS A 22 -1.29 -1.52 20.83
CA LYS A 22 -2.12 -0.60 20.01
C LYS A 22 -2.14 -0.95 18.53
N ILE A 23 -1.13 -1.69 18.06
CA ILE A 23 -0.99 -2.10 16.67
C ILE A 23 -0.98 -3.61 16.47
N SER A 24 -1.38 -4.38 17.50
CA SER A 24 -1.38 -5.85 17.47
C SER A 24 -2.33 -6.46 16.43
N HIS A 25 -3.33 -5.71 15.98
CA HIS A 25 -4.23 -6.08 14.88
C HIS A 25 -3.47 -6.37 13.57
N ARG A 26 -2.26 -5.80 13.39
CA ARG A 26 -1.44 -6.03 12.20
C ARG A 26 -0.91 -7.45 12.10
N GLY A 27 -0.71 -8.10 13.23
CA GLY A 27 -0.11 -9.44 13.27
C GLY A 27 -0.74 -10.31 14.35
N PRO A 28 -1.87 -10.97 14.06
CA PRO A 28 -2.61 -11.75 15.05
C PRO A 28 -2.00 -13.11 15.38
N ASP A 29 -1.01 -13.59 14.61
CA ASP A 29 -0.49 -14.96 14.77
C ASP A 29 0.49 -15.05 15.94
N GLU A 30 1.26 -14.00 16.22
CA GLU A 30 2.27 -14.01 17.30
C GLU A 30 2.53 -12.58 17.79
N LEU A 31 2.81 -12.41 19.10
CA LEU A 31 3.25 -11.15 19.69
C LEU A 31 4.44 -11.42 20.60
N ARG A 32 5.54 -10.71 20.38
CA ARG A 32 6.76 -10.80 21.21
C ARG A 32 7.26 -9.41 21.61
N VAL A 33 7.79 -9.35 22.83
CA VAL A 33 8.62 -8.24 23.31
C VAL A 33 9.95 -8.85 23.74
N SER A 34 11.04 -8.29 23.25
CA SER A 34 12.39 -8.79 23.52
C SER A 34 13.32 -7.63 23.82
N GLN A 35 14.10 -7.78 24.87
CA GLN A 35 15.21 -6.89 25.16
C GLN A 35 16.46 -7.50 24.50
N ALA A 36 17.02 -6.75 23.54
CA ALA A 36 18.22 -7.18 22.85
C ALA A 36 19.45 -7.15 23.81
N ASN A 37 20.49 -7.88 23.46
CA ASN A 37 21.81 -7.72 24.11
C ASN A 37 22.40 -6.36 23.69
N GLY A 38 21.89 -5.25 24.26
CA GLY A 38 22.28 -3.90 23.87
C GLY A 38 21.20 -2.86 24.21
N PRO A 39 21.31 -1.64 23.67
CA PRO A 39 20.44 -0.53 24.05
C PRO A 39 19.05 -0.53 23.39
N ALA A 40 18.63 -1.64 22.77
CA ALA A 40 17.34 -1.74 22.06
C ALA A 40 16.37 -2.68 22.76
N VAL A 41 15.11 -2.22 22.94
CA VAL A 41 13.95 -3.05 23.25
C VAL A 41 13.10 -3.12 21.99
N MET A 42 12.81 -4.33 21.50
CA MET A 42 12.03 -4.56 20.30
C MET A 42 10.76 -5.35 20.59
N ALA A 43 9.66 -4.92 19.99
CA ALA A 43 8.38 -5.62 20.04
C ALA A 43 7.87 -5.84 18.62
N HIS A 44 7.29 -7.00 18.38
CA HIS A 44 6.81 -7.43 17.07
C HIS A 44 5.49 -8.19 17.19
N CYS A 45 4.54 -7.87 16.31
CA CYS A 45 3.34 -8.69 16.10
C CYS A 45 3.35 -9.23 14.66
N ARG A 46 3.16 -10.54 14.52
CA ARG A 46 3.39 -11.28 13.29
C ARG A 46 2.10 -11.70 12.61
N LEU A 47 2.02 -11.48 11.30
CA LEU A 47 1.16 -12.20 10.37
C LEU A 47 2.07 -13.09 9.51
N SER A 48 2.00 -14.40 9.71
CA SER A 48 2.90 -15.38 9.09
C SER A 48 2.53 -15.62 7.64
N ILE A 49 3.42 -15.26 6.71
CA ILE A 49 3.25 -15.38 5.25
C ILE A 49 4.42 -16.14 4.64
N ILE A 50 5.66 -15.80 4.98
CA ILE A 50 6.88 -16.53 4.60
C ILE A 50 7.58 -17.04 5.86
N GLY A 51 8.18 -18.23 5.78
CA GLY A 51 8.86 -18.87 6.91
C GLY A 51 7.90 -19.19 8.05
N LEU A 52 6.80 -19.89 7.77
CA LEU A 52 5.69 -20.10 8.70
C LEU A 52 6.12 -20.66 10.05
N GLU A 53 7.08 -21.60 10.06
CA GLU A 53 7.51 -22.31 11.26
C GLU A 53 8.57 -21.55 12.07
N ASN A 54 9.54 -20.90 11.41
CA ASN A 54 10.69 -20.31 12.08
C ASN A 54 11.01 -18.86 11.71
N GLY A 55 10.07 -18.13 11.04
CA GLY A 55 10.21 -16.72 10.68
C GLY A 55 9.86 -15.76 11.81
N THR A 56 9.99 -16.15 13.06
CA THR A 56 9.70 -15.33 14.24
C THR A 56 10.65 -14.14 14.34
N GLN A 57 10.13 -12.99 14.76
CA GLN A 57 10.92 -11.77 15.00
C GLN A 57 10.84 -11.33 16.47
N PRO A 58 11.85 -10.61 17.00
CA PRO A 58 13.05 -10.10 16.33
C PRO A 58 14.00 -11.20 15.85
N ILE A 59 14.72 -10.94 14.73
CA ILE A 59 15.75 -11.83 14.16
C ILE A 59 17.12 -11.37 14.68
N TYR A 60 17.95 -12.32 15.12
CA TYR A 60 19.26 -12.06 15.66
C TYR A 60 20.35 -12.60 14.73
N SER A 61 21.50 -11.92 14.69
CA SER A 61 22.74 -12.45 14.09
C SER A 61 23.95 -11.85 14.82
N GLY A 62 24.55 -12.61 15.69
CA GLY A 62 25.53 -12.12 16.65
C GLY A 62 24.90 -11.10 17.60
N GLU A 63 25.49 -9.90 17.68
CA GLU A 63 24.95 -8.78 18.50
C GLU A 63 23.94 -7.90 17.75
N ASN A 64 23.71 -8.15 16.47
CA ASN A 64 22.78 -7.40 15.67
C ASN A 64 21.35 -7.97 15.81
N VAL A 65 20.36 -7.10 15.82
CA VAL A 65 18.94 -7.47 15.93
C VAL A 65 18.08 -6.66 14.97
N LEU A 66 17.10 -7.34 14.36
CA LEU A 66 16.21 -6.80 13.33
C LEU A 66 14.76 -7.01 13.69
N VAL A 67 13.93 -5.98 13.47
CA VAL A 67 12.48 -6.11 13.28
C VAL A 67 12.09 -5.50 11.95
N ALA A 68 11.22 -6.19 11.23
CA ALA A 68 10.76 -5.80 9.91
C ALA A 68 9.26 -6.03 9.71
N ASN A 69 8.66 -5.22 8.85
CA ASN A 69 7.30 -5.34 8.37
C ASN A 69 7.33 -5.25 6.85
N GLY A 70 6.97 -6.32 6.16
CA GLY A 70 6.96 -6.36 4.70
C GLY A 70 7.39 -7.70 4.14
N GLU A 71 7.73 -7.70 2.86
CA GLU A 71 8.18 -8.84 2.08
C GLU A 71 9.38 -8.44 1.21
N ILE A 72 10.43 -9.25 1.21
CA ILE A 72 11.61 -9.10 0.35
C ILE A 72 11.50 -10.12 -0.79
N TYR A 73 10.96 -9.71 -1.91
CA TYR A 73 10.61 -10.63 -3.01
C TYR A 73 11.82 -11.30 -3.67
N ASN A 74 12.99 -10.66 -3.67
CA ASN A 74 14.21 -11.26 -4.19
C ASN A 74 15.02 -12.05 -3.16
N TYR A 75 14.41 -12.41 -2.01
CA TYR A 75 15.10 -13.09 -0.90
C TYR A 75 15.79 -14.38 -1.33
N ALA A 76 15.17 -15.19 -2.19
CA ALA A 76 15.75 -16.45 -2.65
C ALA A 76 17.07 -16.24 -3.42
N ALA A 77 17.12 -15.22 -4.30
CA ALA A 77 18.35 -14.88 -5.01
C ALA A 77 19.42 -14.32 -4.07
N LEU A 78 19.03 -13.51 -3.08
CA LEU A 78 19.93 -12.98 -2.07
C LEU A 78 20.50 -14.11 -1.18
N ARG A 79 19.68 -15.08 -0.76
CA ARG A 79 20.13 -16.26 -0.02
C ARG A 79 21.14 -17.08 -0.81
N ALA A 80 20.85 -17.36 -2.07
CA ALA A 80 21.77 -18.10 -2.96
C ALA A 80 23.12 -17.37 -3.10
N MET A 81 23.11 -16.04 -3.22
CA MET A 81 24.31 -15.22 -3.32
C MET A 81 25.13 -15.17 -2.02
N LEU A 82 24.47 -15.04 -0.87
CA LEU A 82 25.12 -14.91 0.44
C LEU A 82 25.52 -16.26 1.03
N GLY A 83 24.99 -17.37 0.49
CA GLY A 83 25.18 -18.73 0.97
C GLY A 83 24.16 -19.11 2.04
N GLU A 84 23.46 -20.23 1.84
CA GLU A 84 22.41 -20.71 2.76
C GLU A 84 22.87 -20.88 4.22
N GLY A 85 24.13 -21.22 4.45
CA GLY A 85 24.71 -21.34 5.77
C GLY A 85 24.83 -20.04 6.57
N ALA A 86 24.58 -18.89 5.95
CA ALA A 86 24.55 -17.61 6.65
C ALA A 86 23.21 -17.34 7.37
N PHE A 87 22.18 -18.14 7.07
CA PHE A 87 20.81 -17.94 7.54
C PHE A 87 20.42 -18.94 8.63
N GLU A 88 19.74 -18.44 9.66
CA GLU A 88 19.22 -19.25 10.77
C GLU A 88 17.72 -19.52 10.64
N THR A 89 17.00 -18.65 9.91
CA THR A 89 15.55 -18.73 9.71
C THR A 89 15.20 -18.93 8.23
N GLN A 90 13.93 -19.22 7.96
CA GLN A 90 13.36 -19.22 6.60
C GLN A 90 12.69 -17.88 6.26
N SER A 91 12.77 -16.90 7.15
CA SER A 91 12.21 -15.57 6.88
C SER A 91 12.97 -14.87 5.75
N ASP A 92 12.23 -14.29 4.81
CA ASP A 92 12.73 -13.37 3.81
C ASP A 92 13.41 -12.15 4.43
N SER A 93 12.88 -11.66 5.55
CA SER A 93 13.38 -10.49 6.30
C SER A 93 14.80 -10.69 6.82
N GLU A 94 15.26 -11.93 7.06
CA GLU A 94 16.63 -12.19 7.51
C GLU A 94 17.66 -11.75 6.45
N THR A 95 17.29 -11.68 5.17
CA THR A 95 18.17 -11.17 4.12
C THR A 95 18.62 -9.73 4.36
N ILE A 96 17.80 -8.91 5.02
CA ILE A 96 18.14 -7.53 5.42
C ILE A 96 19.36 -7.55 6.36
N LEU A 97 19.32 -8.42 7.37
CA LEU A 97 20.35 -8.55 8.39
C LEU A 97 21.66 -9.10 7.79
N GLN A 98 21.54 -10.11 6.91
CA GLN A 98 22.71 -10.72 6.28
C GLN A 98 23.35 -9.78 5.24
N LEU A 99 22.58 -9.00 4.48
CA LEU A 99 23.11 -7.95 3.60
C LEU A 99 23.83 -6.85 4.38
N PHE A 100 23.27 -6.38 5.50
CA PHE A 100 23.96 -5.42 6.37
C PHE A 100 25.33 -5.93 6.80
N ARG A 101 25.46 -7.21 7.16
CA ARG A 101 26.71 -7.84 7.59
C ARG A 101 27.78 -7.92 6.51
N THR A 102 27.43 -7.78 5.23
CA THR A 102 28.44 -7.72 4.15
C THR A 102 29.33 -6.48 4.24
N GLY A 103 28.87 -5.43 4.93
CA GLY A 103 29.59 -4.15 5.02
C GLY A 103 29.54 -3.30 3.74
N GLU A 104 28.76 -3.71 2.73
CA GLU A 104 28.58 -2.92 1.51
C GLU A 104 27.90 -1.59 1.82
N SER A 105 28.42 -0.47 1.30
CA SER A 105 27.84 0.85 1.58
C SER A 105 26.43 1.08 1.04
N ARG A 106 26.05 0.35 -0.01
CA ARG A 106 24.76 0.46 -0.71
C ARG A 106 23.88 -0.80 -0.56
N TRP A 107 24.10 -1.59 0.48
CA TRP A 107 23.43 -2.87 0.69
C TRP A 107 21.89 -2.79 0.63
N VAL A 108 21.28 -1.71 1.14
CA VAL A 108 19.83 -1.52 1.14
C VAL A 108 19.26 -1.45 -0.28
N GLU A 109 20.03 -1.00 -1.26
CA GLU A 109 19.60 -0.88 -2.66
C GLU A 109 19.43 -2.23 -3.35
N ARG A 110 20.00 -3.30 -2.76
CA ARG A 110 19.86 -4.67 -3.24
C ARG A 110 18.52 -5.31 -2.85
N LEU A 111 17.82 -4.73 -1.89
CA LEU A 111 16.51 -5.20 -1.48
C LEU A 111 15.46 -4.85 -2.57
N ASP A 112 14.66 -5.84 -2.95
CA ASP A 112 13.51 -5.67 -3.83
C ASP A 112 12.27 -6.18 -3.12
N GLY A 113 11.33 -5.27 -2.82
CA GLY A 113 10.13 -5.59 -2.06
C GLY A 113 9.43 -4.38 -1.47
N MET A 114 8.45 -4.66 -0.63
CA MET A 114 7.72 -3.69 0.17
C MET A 114 8.12 -3.89 1.64
N PHE A 115 8.76 -2.91 2.25
CA PHE A 115 9.31 -3.09 3.58
C PHE A 115 9.46 -1.81 4.39
N ALA A 116 9.41 -1.99 5.70
CA ALA A 116 9.94 -1.07 6.69
C ALA A 116 10.66 -1.90 7.75
N PHE A 117 11.84 -1.48 8.18
CA PHE A 117 12.59 -2.20 9.20
C PHE A 117 13.36 -1.29 10.13
N VAL A 118 13.71 -1.82 11.30
CA VAL A 118 14.68 -1.25 12.22
C VAL A 118 15.71 -2.34 12.58
N LEU A 119 16.98 -2.00 12.37
CA LEU A 119 18.13 -2.83 12.69
C LEU A 119 18.97 -2.12 13.75
N ALA A 120 19.21 -2.77 14.86
CA ALA A 120 20.08 -2.25 15.93
C ALA A 120 21.34 -3.10 16.06
N THR A 121 22.45 -2.42 16.30
CA THR A 121 23.73 -2.95 16.74
C THR A 121 24.01 -2.45 18.16
N PRO A 122 25.07 -2.83 18.86
CA PRO A 122 25.39 -2.31 20.18
C PRO A 122 25.53 -0.78 20.25
N ASP A 123 25.98 -0.15 19.19
CA ASP A 123 26.32 1.29 19.14
C ASP A 123 25.50 2.09 18.12
N ARG A 124 24.73 1.45 17.23
CA ARG A 124 24.09 2.08 16.07
C ARG A 124 22.67 1.57 15.88
N ILE A 125 21.78 2.44 15.45
CA ILE A 125 20.44 2.07 14.96
C ILE A 125 20.21 2.57 13.55
N ILE A 126 19.64 1.71 12.71
CA ILE A 126 19.31 1.97 11.31
C ILE A 126 17.83 1.67 11.13
N ALA A 127 17.11 2.58 10.46
CA ALA A 127 15.72 2.38 10.07
C ALA A 127 15.56 2.73 8.60
N ALA A 128 14.89 1.88 7.82
CA ALA A 128 14.68 2.16 6.41
C ALA A 128 13.28 1.76 5.95
N ARG A 129 12.85 2.41 4.88
CA ARG A 129 11.55 2.25 4.26
C ARG A 129 11.70 2.01 2.76
N ASP A 130 10.82 1.18 2.20
CA ASP A 130 10.81 0.79 0.78
C ASP A 130 10.72 1.99 -0.18
N PRO A 131 11.00 1.79 -1.50
CA PRO A 131 11.06 2.84 -2.51
C PRO A 131 9.88 3.80 -2.53
N LEU A 132 8.65 3.30 -2.36
CA LEU A 132 7.41 4.08 -2.41
C LEU A 132 6.77 4.33 -1.05
N GLY A 133 7.32 3.75 0.03
CA GLY A 133 6.74 3.82 1.34
C GLY A 133 5.42 3.04 1.44
N ILE A 134 5.35 1.86 0.80
CA ILE A 134 4.21 0.95 0.87
C ILE A 134 3.98 0.53 2.32
N LYS A 135 5.08 0.20 3.03
CA LYS A 135 5.01 -0.08 4.46
C LYS A 135 5.30 1.16 5.28
N PRO A 136 4.48 1.43 6.30
CA PRO A 136 4.64 2.61 7.13
C PRO A 136 5.78 2.47 8.14
N LEU A 137 6.43 3.60 8.46
CA LEU A 137 7.44 3.69 9.50
C LEU A 137 7.48 5.11 10.05
N PHE A 138 7.38 5.20 11.37
CA PHE A 138 7.41 6.46 12.12
C PHE A 138 8.49 6.44 13.19
N MET A 139 9.02 7.61 13.49
CA MET A 139 10.06 7.83 14.48
C MET A 139 9.67 8.98 15.42
N ALA A 140 9.99 8.84 16.70
CA ALA A 140 9.87 9.90 17.68
C ALA A 140 11.08 9.91 18.62
N ARG A 141 11.39 11.09 19.17
CA ARG A 141 12.38 11.24 20.23
C ARG A 141 11.71 11.18 21.59
N ILE A 142 12.21 10.31 22.47
CA ILE A 142 11.75 10.17 23.86
C ILE A 142 12.96 10.37 24.77
N GLY A 143 13.04 11.51 25.43
CA GLY A 143 14.23 11.87 26.21
C GLY A 143 15.49 11.92 25.35
N LYS A 144 16.48 11.07 25.68
CA LYS A 144 17.72 10.92 24.89
C LYS A 144 17.66 9.76 23.89
N GLY A 145 16.60 8.98 23.91
CA GLY A 145 16.43 7.81 23.06
C GLY A 145 15.54 8.09 21.85
N LEU A 146 15.38 7.05 21.02
CA LEU A 146 14.52 7.04 19.86
C LEU A 146 13.51 5.91 19.96
N ALA A 147 12.29 6.17 19.52
CA ALA A 147 11.24 5.18 19.38
C ALA A 147 10.80 5.10 17.92
N PHE A 148 10.61 3.88 17.42
CA PHE A 148 10.12 3.60 16.07
C PHE A 148 8.87 2.73 16.16
N ALA A 149 7.91 2.95 15.28
CA ALA A 149 6.72 2.11 15.18
C ALA A 149 6.12 2.09 13.77
N SER A 150 5.38 1.04 13.48
CA SER A 150 4.68 0.87 12.21
C SER A 150 3.49 1.81 12.03
N GLU A 151 2.83 2.26 13.10
CA GLU A 151 1.67 3.15 13.03
C GLU A 151 1.75 4.27 14.08
N LEU A 152 1.12 5.41 13.76
CA LEU A 152 1.10 6.60 14.62
C LEU A 152 0.43 6.34 15.97
N LYS A 153 -0.66 5.54 15.97
CA LYS A 153 -1.39 5.23 17.21
C LYS A 153 -0.54 4.53 18.29
N ALA A 154 0.58 3.92 17.90
CA ALA A 154 1.53 3.37 18.88
C ALA A 154 2.08 4.44 19.82
N PHE A 155 2.22 5.67 19.36
CA PHE A 155 2.74 6.80 20.11
C PHE A 155 1.68 7.58 20.89
N ASP A 156 0.39 7.35 20.64
CA ASP A 156 -0.70 8.07 21.30
C ASP A 156 -0.68 7.88 22.83
N GLY A 157 -0.85 8.98 23.57
CA GLY A 157 -0.84 9.00 25.05
C GLY A 157 0.56 8.93 25.66
N LEU A 158 1.61 9.27 24.90
CA LEU A 158 2.99 9.36 25.40
C LEU A 158 3.45 10.79 25.69
N GLY A 159 2.60 11.79 25.55
CA GLY A 159 2.95 13.20 25.75
C GLY A 159 3.88 13.75 24.67
N LEU A 160 3.84 13.19 23.46
CA LEU A 160 4.68 13.61 22.35
C LEU A 160 4.02 14.68 21.51
N HIS A 161 4.78 15.71 21.13
CA HIS A 161 4.31 16.77 20.23
C HIS A 161 4.62 16.48 18.77
N GLU A 162 5.66 15.70 18.50
CA GLU A 162 6.15 15.39 17.15
C GLU A 162 6.43 13.91 17.01
N VAL A 163 5.89 13.33 15.94
CA VAL A 163 6.18 11.99 15.45
C VAL A 163 6.40 12.11 13.95
N GLU A 164 7.59 11.77 13.48
CA GLU A 164 7.99 11.98 12.09
C GLU A 164 7.90 10.70 11.28
N PRO A 165 7.37 10.73 10.04
CA PRO A 165 7.45 9.60 9.14
C PRO A 165 8.87 9.47 8.57
N ILE A 166 9.40 8.24 8.51
CA ILE A 166 10.52 7.94 7.62
C ILE A 166 9.99 7.93 6.19
N GLY A 167 10.54 8.79 5.33
CA GLY A 167 10.05 8.98 3.96
C GLY A 167 10.26 7.76 3.05
N PRO A 168 9.55 7.69 1.90
CA PRO A 168 9.78 6.68 0.88
C PRO A 168 11.22 6.65 0.39
N GLY A 169 11.80 5.46 0.19
CA GLY A 169 13.18 5.30 -0.28
C GLY A 169 14.22 5.98 0.62
N THR A 170 13.93 6.08 1.91
CA THR A 170 14.78 6.79 2.89
C THR A 170 15.31 5.82 3.94
N MET A 171 16.52 6.06 4.38
CA MET A 171 17.16 5.38 5.50
C MET A 171 17.61 6.42 6.53
N PHE A 172 17.25 6.21 7.78
CA PHE A 172 17.79 6.89 8.94
C PHE A 172 18.92 6.05 9.53
N ASP A 173 19.95 6.69 9.97
CA ASP A 173 21.11 6.07 10.62
C ASP A 173 21.55 6.97 11.77
N SER A 174 21.70 6.43 12.98
CA SER A 174 22.07 7.23 14.15
C SER A 174 23.48 7.83 14.09
N LEU A 175 24.34 7.34 13.22
CA LEU A 175 25.69 7.90 13.01
C LEU A 175 25.75 8.86 11.83
N ASP A 176 25.07 8.50 10.70
CA ASP A 176 25.20 9.23 9.43
C ASP A 176 23.98 10.13 9.12
N GLY A 177 22.92 10.07 9.95
CA GLY A 177 21.69 10.85 9.76
C GLY A 177 20.75 10.24 8.71
N ILE A 178 19.94 11.10 8.08
CA ILE A 178 18.92 10.68 7.09
C ILE A 178 19.53 10.78 5.70
N ARG A 179 19.39 9.68 4.91
CA ARG A 179 19.75 9.67 3.50
C ARG A 179 18.64 9.07 2.65
N LYS A 180 18.41 9.60 1.45
CA LYS A 180 17.53 9.01 0.44
C LYS A 180 18.36 8.01 -0.37
N TRP A 181 17.98 6.74 -0.32
CA TRP A 181 18.67 5.65 -1.02
C TRP A 181 18.01 5.29 -2.36
N TYR A 182 16.72 5.64 -2.54
CA TYR A 182 16.00 5.45 -3.80
C TYR A 182 15.34 6.75 -4.27
N ARG A 183 15.33 6.99 -5.57
CA ARG A 183 14.62 8.10 -6.21
C ARG A 183 13.79 7.56 -7.36
N LEU A 184 12.53 7.99 -7.43
CA LEU A 184 11.68 7.66 -8.56
C LEU A 184 12.28 8.15 -9.87
N PRO A 185 12.28 7.33 -10.94
CA PRO A 185 12.64 7.80 -12.27
C PRO A 185 11.64 8.86 -12.73
N GLN A 186 12.14 9.84 -13.48
CA GLN A 186 11.31 10.89 -14.07
C GLN A 186 10.52 10.33 -15.26
N GLY A 187 9.23 10.68 -15.34
CA GLY A 187 8.37 10.27 -16.43
C GLY A 187 8.79 10.86 -17.77
N ARG A 188 8.76 10.04 -18.82
CA ARG A 188 9.00 10.46 -20.21
C ARG A 188 7.74 11.14 -20.76
N ALA A 189 7.89 12.25 -21.45
CA ALA A 189 6.78 13.04 -22.00
C ALA A 189 6.33 12.54 -23.38
N GLU A 190 7.25 12.55 -24.36
CA GLU A 190 6.96 12.34 -25.78
C GLU A 190 7.60 11.05 -26.31
N MET A 191 7.02 10.55 -27.39
CA MET A 191 7.55 9.44 -28.17
C MET A 191 8.54 10.00 -29.22
N GLU A 192 9.63 9.28 -29.46
CA GLU A 192 10.52 9.62 -30.57
C GLU A 192 9.81 9.40 -31.91
N PRO A 193 10.12 10.21 -32.96
CA PRO A 193 9.41 10.14 -34.25
C PRO A 193 9.45 8.76 -34.94
N GLU A 194 10.51 7.98 -34.71
CA GLU A 194 10.74 6.67 -35.34
C GLU A 194 10.16 5.51 -34.48
N GLU A 195 9.66 5.80 -33.30
CA GLU A 195 9.19 4.81 -32.32
C GLU A 195 7.72 4.45 -32.57
N GLY A 196 7.43 3.16 -32.67
CA GLY A 196 6.06 2.66 -32.73
C GLY A 196 5.54 2.27 -31.33
N PRO A 197 4.24 2.32 -31.08
CA PRO A 197 3.68 1.95 -29.77
C PRO A 197 3.71 0.44 -29.49
N GLU A 198 3.83 -0.40 -30.52
CA GLU A 198 3.71 -1.87 -30.38
C GLU A 198 4.83 -2.51 -29.54
N PRO A 199 6.12 -2.20 -29.72
CA PRO A 199 7.17 -2.70 -28.85
C PRO A 199 6.95 -2.29 -27.40
N ILE A 200 6.48 -1.05 -27.17
CA ILE A 200 6.27 -0.48 -25.85
C ILE A 200 5.19 -1.24 -25.07
N TRP A 201 4.04 -1.54 -25.67
CA TRP A 201 3.01 -2.29 -24.92
C TRP A 201 3.36 -3.77 -24.72
N ARG A 202 4.19 -4.36 -25.59
CA ARG A 202 4.72 -5.73 -25.38
C ARG A 202 5.68 -5.78 -24.20
N GLU A 203 6.60 -4.82 -24.09
CA GLU A 203 7.49 -4.69 -22.95
C GLU A 203 6.71 -4.47 -21.65
N LEU A 204 5.74 -3.53 -21.66
CA LEU A 204 4.85 -3.31 -20.53
C LEU A 204 4.12 -4.58 -20.09
N ARG A 205 3.62 -5.37 -21.04
CA ARG A 205 2.95 -6.62 -20.74
C ARG A 205 3.88 -7.60 -20.03
N LEU A 206 5.09 -7.79 -20.52
CA LEU A 206 6.08 -8.68 -19.91
C LEU A 206 6.46 -8.22 -18.50
N ALA A 207 6.71 -6.93 -18.32
CA ALA A 207 7.03 -6.36 -17.01
C ALA A 207 5.88 -6.53 -16.00
N LEU A 208 4.64 -6.33 -16.45
CA LEU A 208 3.45 -6.50 -15.60
C LEU A 208 3.24 -7.97 -15.19
N GLU A 209 3.40 -8.92 -16.11
CA GLU A 209 3.35 -10.35 -15.79
C GLU A 209 4.45 -10.78 -14.82
N ALA A 210 5.67 -10.26 -15.00
CA ALA A 210 6.79 -10.51 -14.10
C ALA A 210 6.52 -9.94 -12.70
N ALA A 211 6.01 -8.72 -12.62
CA ALA A 211 5.63 -8.07 -11.37
C ALA A 211 4.57 -8.88 -10.62
N VAL A 212 3.47 -9.25 -11.28
CA VAL A 212 2.40 -10.04 -10.64
C VAL A 212 2.94 -11.38 -10.11
N ARG A 213 3.73 -12.12 -10.91
CA ARG A 213 4.33 -13.39 -10.46
C ARG A 213 5.27 -13.19 -9.26
N LYS A 214 6.12 -12.15 -9.28
CA LYS A 214 7.01 -11.79 -8.17
C LYS A 214 6.21 -11.52 -6.89
N TRP A 215 5.12 -10.78 -6.99
CA TRP A 215 4.29 -10.39 -5.85
C TRP A 215 3.34 -11.48 -5.36
N MET A 216 3.28 -12.63 -6.02
CA MET A 216 2.57 -13.82 -5.56
C MET A 216 3.42 -14.74 -4.67
N VAL A 217 4.71 -14.50 -4.51
CA VAL A 217 5.60 -15.33 -3.67
C VAL A 217 5.12 -15.32 -2.22
N ALA A 218 4.73 -16.47 -1.70
CA ALA A 218 4.24 -16.68 -0.33
C ALA A 218 4.18 -18.18 -0.02
N ASP A 219 4.27 -18.53 1.29
CA ASP A 219 4.01 -19.89 1.79
C ASP A 219 2.52 -20.12 2.10
N VAL A 220 1.68 -19.09 1.87
CA VAL A 220 0.22 -19.10 2.06
C VAL A 220 -0.49 -18.77 0.75
N GLU A 221 -1.80 -19.03 0.70
CA GLU A 221 -2.62 -18.67 -0.45
C GLU A 221 -2.75 -17.15 -0.60
N VAL A 222 -2.53 -16.66 -1.82
CA VAL A 222 -2.70 -15.25 -2.21
C VAL A 222 -3.97 -15.13 -3.04
N GLY A 223 -4.85 -14.19 -2.67
CA GLY A 223 -6.06 -13.85 -3.43
C GLY A 223 -5.93 -12.53 -4.17
N ALA A 224 -7.01 -12.06 -4.79
CA ALA A 224 -7.06 -10.75 -5.43
C ALA A 224 -8.37 -10.00 -5.11
N PHE A 225 -8.28 -8.71 -4.81
CA PHE A 225 -9.46 -7.84 -4.86
C PHE A 225 -9.88 -7.65 -6.32
N LEU A 226 -11.17 -7.75 -6.57
CA LEU A 226 -11.74 -7.66 -7.91
C LEU A 226 -12.92 -6.69 -7.91
N SER A 227 -12.67 -5.41 -8.22
CA SER A 227 -13.73 -4.40 -8.28
C SER A 227 -14.46 -4.37 -9.64
N GLY A 228 -14.05 -5.19 -10.62
CA GLY A 228 -14.55 -5.09 -12.00
C GLY A 228 -14.01 -3.88 -12.77
N GLY A 229 -13.17 -3.05 -12.15
CA GLY A 229 -12.38 -2.02 -12.81
C GLY A 229 -11.19 -2.64 -13.56
N LEU A 230 -10.64 -1.91 -14.54
CA LEU A 230 -9.55 -2.38 -15.40
C LEU A 230 -8.35 -2.92 -14.60
N ASP A 231 -7.88 -2.16 -13.62
CA ASP A 231 -6.64 -2.42 -12.90
C ASP A 231 -6.70 -3.73 -12.10
N SER A 232 -7.72 -3.88 -11.27
CA SER A 232 -7.95 -5.10 -10.49
C SER A 232 -8.21 -6.31 -11.40
N SER A 233 -8.88 -6.11 -12.51
CA SER A 233 -9.19 -7.18 -13.48
C SER A 233 -7.94 -7.67 -14.20
N ILE A 234 -7.02 -6.77 -14.60
CA ILE A 234 -5.73 -7.13 -15.18
C ILE A 234 -4.89 -7.94 -14.18
N ILE A 235 -4.76 -7.45 -12.94
CA ILE A 235 -4.01 -8.15 -11.89
C ILE A 235 -4.60 -9.54 -11.65
N ALA A 236 -5.92 -9.65 -11.49
CA ALA A 236 -6.59 -10.93 -11.28
C ALA A 236 -6.43 -11.89 -12.47
N ALA A 237 -6.52 -11.40 -13.72
CA ALA A 237 -6.35 -12.20 -14.92
C ALA A 237 -4.94 -12.76 -15.07
N ILE A 238 -3.90 -11.96 -14.76
CA ILE A 238 -2.52 -12.43 -14.78
C ILE A 238 -2.26 -13.41 -13.63
N ALA A 239 -2.73 -13.08 -12.41
CA ALA A 239 -2.57 -13.93 -11.23
C ALA A 239 -3.26 -15.32 -11.42
N ALA A 240 -4.44 -15.35 -12.03
CA ALA A 240 -5.15 -16.61 -12.33
C ALA A 240 -4.37 -17.53 -13.28
N ARG A 241 -3.55 -16.96 -14.17
CA ARG A 241 -2.66 -17.74 -15.07
C ARG A 241 -1.38 -18.24 -14.38
N ALA A 242 -1.06 -17.70 -13.20
CA ALA A 242 0.15 -18.02 -12.45
C ALA A 242 -0.08 -19.09 -11.36
N VAL A 243 -1.30 -19.58 -11.19
CA VAL A 243 -1.67 -20.59 -10.19
C VAL A 243 -2.36 -21.78 -10.85
N ASP A 244 -2.16 -22.99 -10.29
CA ASP A 244 -2.74 -24.25 -10.80
C ASP A 244 -4.16 -24.52 -10.28
N ARG A 245 -4.74 -23.60 -9.53
CA ARG A 245 -6.08 -23.67 -8.93
C ARG A 245 -6.87 -22.41 -9.21
N PRO A 246 -8.22 -22.41 -9.09
CA PRO A 246 -9.00 -21.20 -9.21
C PRO A 246 -8.49 -20.13 -8.22
N LEU A 247 -8.14 -18.95 -8.75
CA LEU A 247 -7.73 -17.80 -7.92
C LEU A 247 -8.92 -17.34 -7.08
N LYS A 248 -8.74 -17.17 -5.78
CA LYS A 248 -9.77 -16.55 -4.94
C LYS A 248 -9.85 -15.06 -5.21
N THR A 249 -11.04 -14.59 -5.59
CA THR A 249 -11.31 -13.18 -5.87
C THR A 249 -12.43 -12.64 -5.00
N PHE A 250 -12.33 -11.37 -4.61
CA PHE A 250 -13.22 -10.76 -3.63
C PHE A 250 -13.75 -9.42 -4.12
N SER A 251 -15.07 -9.25 -4.07
CA SER A 251 -15.77 -8.03 -4.47
C SER A 251 -16.75 -7.56 -3.40
N VAL A 252 -16.95 -6.24 -3.34
CA VAL A 252 -17.92 -5.65 -2.42
C VAL A 252 -18.67 -4.52 -3.12
N GLY A 253 -19.90 -4.28 -2.68
CA GLY A 253 -20.73 -3.19 -3.18
C GLY A 253 -22.09 -3.15 -2.51
N THR A 254 -22.90 -2.17 -2.88
CA THR A 254 -24.34 -2.21 -2.61
C THR A 254 -25.01 -3.26 -3.50
N ALA A 255 -26.25 -3.65 -3.22
CA ALA A 255 -26.94 -4.66 -4.02
C ALA A 255 -27.07 -4.31 -5.51
N GLU A 256 -27.06 -3.02 -5.85
CA GLU A 256 -27.21 -2.48 -7.20
C GLU A 256 -25.87 -2.00 -7.79
N SER A 257 -24.75 -2.29 -7.15
CA SER A 257 -23.42 -1.85 -7.56
C SER A 257 -23.07 -2.32 -8.98
N PRO A 258 -22.74 -1.40 -9.92
CA PRO A 258 -22.28 -1.76 -11.25
C PRO A 258 -20.94 -2.49 -11.24
N ASP A 259 -20.13 -2.27 -10.21
CA ASP A 259 -18.84 -2.94 -10.06
C ASP A 259 -19.00 -4.41 -9.73
N LEU A 260 -20.00 -4.82 -8.92
CA LEU A 260 -20.28 -6.23 -8.68
C LEU A 260 -20.68 -6.96 -9.98
N VAL A 261 -21.46 -6.30 -10.85
CA VAL A 261 -21.83 -6.88 -12.15
C VAL A 261 -20.60 -7.10 -13.03
N ALA A 262 -19.72 -6.10 -13.12
CA ALA A 262 -18.48 -6.21 -13.90
C ALA A 262 -17.52 -7.24 -13.28
N ALA A 263 -17.41 -7.28 -11.96
CA ALA A 263 -16.55 -8.25 -11.26
C ALA A 263 -16.97 -9.69 -11.53
N ARG A 264 -18.28 -10.00 -11.54
CA ARG A 264 -18.81 -11.32 -11.89
C ARG A 264 -18.42 -11.73 -13.32
N ALA A 265 -18.51 -10.78 -14.27
CA ALA A 265 -18.13 -11.04 -15.65
C ALA A 265 -16.64 -11.37 -15.78
N VAL A 266 -15.77 -10.62 -15.09
CA VAL A 266 -14.33 -10.92 -15.02
C VAL A 266 -14.09 -12.26 -14.34
N ALA A 267 -14.68 -12.50 -13.18
CA ALA A 267 -14.51 -13.73 -12.42
C ALA A 267 -14.90 -14.98 -13.25
N GLN A 268 -16.01 -14.91 -13.97
CA GLN A 268 -16.44 -15.97 -14.89
C GLN A 268 -15.43 -16.17 -16.03
N HIS A 269 -14.92 -15.09 -16.61
CA HIS A 269 -13.95 -15.15 -17.71
C HIS A 269 -12.63 -15.81 -17.29
N ILE A 270 -12.10 -15.46 -16.11
CA ILE A 270 -10.84 -16.01 -15.61
C ILE A 270 -11.00 -17.31 -14.83
N GLY A 271 -12.22 -17.79 -14.62
CA GLY A 271 -12.50 -19.03 -13.88
C GLY A 271 -12.12 -18.96 -12.39
N SER A 272 -12.27 -17.82 -11.73
CA SER A 272 -11.89 -17.64 -10.32
C SER A 272 -12.94 -18.20 -9.36
N ASP A 273 -12.48 -18.56 -8.13
CA ASP A 273 -13.35 -18.81 -6.97
C ASP A 273 -13.76 -17.44 -6.38
N HIS A 274 -14.92 -16.95 -6.83
CA HIS A 274 -15.35 -15.57 -6.60
C HIS A 274 -16.29 -15.44 -5.40
N HIS A 275 -15.95 -14.53 -4.49
CA HIS A 275 -16.70 -14.21 -3.29
C HIS A 275 -17.20 -12.77 -3.29
N GLU A 276 -18.44 -12.55 -2.86
CA GLU A 276 -19.05 -11.24 -2.81
C GLU A 276 -19.61 -10.91 -1.42
N LEU A 277 -19.59 -9.65 -1.04
CA LEU A 277 -20.25 -9.14 0.14
C LEU A 277 -20.97 -7.83 -0.18
N THR A 278 -22.27 -7.76 0.11
CA THR A 278 -23.03 -6.51 0.01
C THR A 278 -23.07 -5.78 1.35
N PHE A 279 -23.07 -4.44 1.29
CA PHE A 279 -23.18 -3.59 2.45
C PHE A 279 -24.32 -2.58 2.32
N THR A 280 -24.72 -1.97 3.44
CA THR A 280 -25.82 -1.02 3.54
C THR A 280 -25.38 0.26 4.28
N ALA A 281 -26.19 1.32 4.24
CA ALA A 281 -25.97 2.54 5.02
C ALA A 281 -25.82 2.25 6.54
N ALA A 282 -26.58 1.32 7.09
CA ALA A 282 -26.44 0.93 8.49
C ALA A 282 -25.10 0.23 8.78
N GLY A 283 -24.63 -0.59 7.84
CA GLY A 283 -23.30 -1.20 7.89
C GLY A 283 -22.19 -0.16 7.86
N LEU A 284 -22.27 0.82 6.96
CA LEU A 284 -21.31 1.93 6.88
C LEU A 284 -21.25 2.75 8.17
N ALA A 285 -22.41 3.17 8.70
CA ALA A 285 -22.50 3.94 9.94
C ALA A 285 -21.82 3.21 11.12
N LYS A 286 -22.00 1.88 11.19
CA LYS A 286 -21.43 1.06 12.26
C LYS A 286 -19.92 0.99 12.22
N ILE A 287 -19.31 0.92 11.01
CA ILE A 287 -17.86 0.73 10.87
C ILE A 287 -17.09 2.05 10.80
N LEU A 288 -17.73 3.17 10.47
CA LEU A 288 -17.08 4.44 10.21
C LEU A 288 -16.13 4.89 11.33
N PRO A 289 -16.49 4.88 12.64
CA PRO A 289 -15.54 5.24 13.69
C PRO A 289 -14.29 4.33 13.71
N ASN A 290 -14.47 3.02 13.53
CA ASN A 290 -13.37 2.07 13.49
C ASN A 290 -12.46 2.28 12.26
N VAL A 291 -13.04 2.58 11.09
CA VAL A 291 -12.28 2.92 9.88
C VAL A 291 -11.42 4.16 10.11
N ILE A 292 -11.97 5.23 10.68
CA ILE A 292 -11.23 6.47 10.98
C ILE A 292 -10.09 6.20 11.97
N TYR A 293 -10.35 5.41 13.03
CA TYR A 293 -9.31 5.01 13.98
C TYR A 293 -8.13 4.30 13.31
N HIS A 294 -8.42 3.29 12.50
CA HIS A 294 -7.34 2.53 11.85
C HIS A 294 -6.66 3.33 10.73
N LEU A 295 -7.40 4.13 9.98
CA LEU A 295 -6.89 4.94 8.88
C LEU A 295 -5.89 6.01 9.36
N GLU A 296 -6.01 6.48 10.61
CA GLU A 296 -5.22 7.60 11.16
C GLU A 296 -5.34 8.88 10.32
N SER A 297 -6.52 9.11 9.75
CA SER A 297 -6.82 10.26 8.90
C SER A 297 -8.32 10.58 8.92
N ALA A 298 -8.64 11.87 8.81
CA ALA A 298 -9.99 12.38 8.62
C ALA A 298 -10.18 12.97 7.20
N ASP A 299 -9.26 12.68 6.27
CA ASP A 299 -9.40 13.11 4.89
C ASP A 299 -10.63 12.45 4.24
N VAL A 300 -11.49 13.28 3.65
CA VAL A 300 -12.80 12.85 3.14
C VAL A 300 -12.67 11.79 2.05
N ASP A 301 -11.75 11.98 1.12
CA ASP A 301 -11.59 11.06 -0.02
C ASP A 301 -10.98 9.73 0.44
N LEU A 302 -10.05 9.78 1.40
CA LEU A 302 -9.47 8.57 1.99
C LEU A 302 -10.51 7.78 2.79
N VAL A 303 -11.34 8.44 3.60
CA VAL A 303 -12.37 7.76 4.39
C VAL A 303 -13.41 7.13 3.47
N ARG A 304 -13.90 7.84 2.46
CA ARG A 304 -14.86 7.31 1.48
C ARG A 304 -14.38 6.03 0.82
N SER A 305 -13.13 6.00 0.37
CA SER A 305 -12.54 4.81 -0.26
C SER A 305 -12.11 3.74 0.74
N ALA A 306 -11.86 4.09 2.00
CA ALA A 306 -11.55 3.15 3.07
C ALA A 306 -12.77 2.30 3.49
N LEU A 307 -13.97 2.84 3.41
CA LEU A 307 -15.20 2.14 3.77
C LEU A 307 -15.43 0.85 2.96
N PRO A 308 -15.47 0.89 1.62
CA PRO A 308 -15.59 -0.35 0.84
C PRO A 308 -14.36 -1.24 0.98
N THR A 309 -13.15 -0.67 1.14
CA THR A 309 -11.92 -1.46 1.42
C THR A 309 -12.07 -2.26 2.72
N HIS A 310 -12.69 -1.71 3.77
CA HIS A 310 -12.93 -2.42 5.02
C HIS A 310 -13.82 -3.65 4.82
N PHE A 311 -14.91 -3.54 4.05
CA PHE A 311 -15.78 -4.68 3.76
C PHE A 311 -15.07 -5.73 2.90
N ALA A 312 -14.32 -5.31 1.88
CA ALA A 312 -13.53 -6.21 1.05
C ALA A 312 -12.52 -6.99 1.90
N THR A 313 -11.85 -6.30 2.83
CA THR A 313 -10.92 -6.92 3.78
C THR A 313 -11.65 -7.91 4.70
N THR A 314 -12.83 -7.53 5.23
CA THR A 314 -13.64 -8.39 6.11
C THR A 314 -14.04 -9.69 5.41
N LEU A 315 -14.29 -9.64 4.11
CA LEU A 315 -14.60 -10.83 3.32
C LEU A 315 -13.31 -11.65 3.09
N ALA A 316 -12.26 -11.03 2.53
CA ALA A 316 -11.05 -11.71 2.06
C ALA A 316 -10.27 -12.40 3.19
N ARG A 317 -10.15 -11.77 4.39
CA ARG A 317 -9.42 -12.32 5.54
C ARG A 317 -9.91 -13.68 6.03
N ARG A 318 -11.14 -14.08 5.66
CA ARG A 318 -11.72 -15.38 5.99
C ARG A 318 -11.16 -16.51 5.15
N HIS A 319 -10.49 -16.16 4.05
CA HIS A 319 -10.05 -17.09 3.02
C HIS A 319 -8.54 -17.06 2.78
N VAL A 320 -7.92 -15.88 2.87
CA VAL A 320 -6.50 -15.66 2.54
C VAL A 320 -5.83 -14.73 3.56
N LYS A 321 -4.48 -14.80 3.64
CA LYS A 321 -3.66 -13.89 4.46
C LYS A 321 -3.00 -12.77 3.63
N ALA A 322 -2.89 -12.97 2.31
CA ALA A 322 -2.33 -11.99 1.38
C ALA A 322 -3.28 -11.76 0.20
N ILE A 323 -3.35 -10.52 -0.29
CA ILE A 323 -4.28 -10.10 -1.34
C ILE A 323 -3.62 -9.14 -2.32
N LEU A 324 -3.76 -9.40 -3.63
CA LEU A 324 -3.33 -8.48 -4.68
C LEU A 324 -4.35 -7.36 -4.87
N THR A 325 -3.85 -6.15 -5.15
CA THR A 325 -4.67 -4.97 -5.44
C THR A 325 -4.23 -4.29 -6.74
N GLY A 326 -5.11 -3.48 -7.31
CA GLY A 326 -4.83 -2.67 -8.51
C GLY A 326 -4.22 -1.29 -8.23
N GLU A 327 -3.79 -1.02 -6.98
CA GLU A 327 -3.24 0.29 -6.61
C GLU A 327 -1.96 0.61 -7.38
N GLY A 328 -1.80 1.87 -7.76
CA GLY A 328 -0.65 2.37 -8.52
C GLY A 328 -0.91 2.51 -10.02
N ALA A 329 -1.92 1.83 -10.56
CA ALA A 329 -2.23 1.91 -11.99
C ALA A 329 -2.68 3.31 -12.43
N ASP A 330 -3.39 4.03 -11.60
CA ASP A 330 -3.88 5.38 -11.90
C ASP A 330 -2.74 6.40 -11.97
N GLU A 331 -1.81 6.29 -11.05
CA GLU A 331 -0.62 7.13 -10.96
C GLU A 331 0.38 6.84 -12.09
N LEU A 332 0.51 5.58 -12.49
CA LEU A 332 1.43 5.19 -13.56
C LEU A 332 0.87 5.49 -14.96
N PHE A 333 -0.45 5.35 -15.16
CA PHE A 333 -1.07 5.33 -16.50
C PHE A 333 -2.17 6.37 -16.70
N ALA A 334 -2.19 7.45 -15.91
CA ALA A 334 -3.11 8.58 -16.05
C ALA A 334 -4.60 8.19 -15.91
N GLY A 335 -4.95 7.44 -14.85
CA GLY A 335 -6.30 6.92 -14.69
C GLY A 335 -7.30 7.83 -13.96
N TYR A 336 -6.88 8.91 -13.32
CA TYR A 336 -7.79 9.80 -12.59
C TYR A 336 -8.52 10.79 -13.51
N ALA A 337 -9.77 11.11 -13.17
CA ALA A 337 -10.58 12.05 -13.95
C ALA A 337 -9.90 13.42 -14.12
N TYR A 338 -9.22 13.93 -13.10
CA TYR A 338 -8.52 15.21 -13.20
C TYR A 338 -7.34 15.19 -14.19
N HIS A 339 -6.79 14.02 -14.53
CA HIS A 339 -5.73 13.91 -15.54
C HIS A 339 -6.18 14.41 -16.92
N HIS A 340 -7.49 14.39 -17.21
CA HIS A 340 -8.02 14.93 -18.46
C HIS A 340 -7.71 16.44 -18.67
N THR A 341 -7.44 17.18 -17.59
CA THR A 341 -6.99 18.59 -17.68
C THR A 341 -5.62 18.76 -18.30
N TYR A 342 -4.83 17.66 -18.37
CA TYR A 342 -3.53 17.60 -19.01
C TYR A 342 -3.58 17.08 -20.46
N ALA A 343 -4.78 16.90 -21.05
CA ALA A 343 -4.93 16.48 -22.44
C ALA A 343 -4.17 17.40 -23.39
N GLY A 344 -3.34 16.83 -24.27
CA GLY A 344 -2.45 17.58 -25.17
C GLY A 344 -1.25 18.27 -24.50
N LYS A 345 -0.97 17.99 -23.22
CA LYS A 345 0.15 18.54 -22.44
C LYS A 345 1.02 17.42 -21.86
N PRO A 346 1.66 16.59 -22.67
CA PRO A 346 2.32 15.34 -22.20
C PRO A 346 3.45 15.59 -21.20
N ARG A 347 4.16 16.71 -21.29
CA ARG A 347 5.19 17.06 -20.29
C ARG A 347 4.59 17.31 -18.92
N ALA A 348 3.53 18.12 -18.87
CA ALA A 348 2.84 18.40 -17.62
C ALA A 348 2.18 17.14 -17.03
N LEU A 349 1.66 16.26 -17.88
CA LEU A 349 1.13 14.96 -17.46
C LEU A 349 2.24 14.08 -16.87
N ALA A 350 3.40 13.96 -17.52
CA ALA A 350 4.52 13.17 -17.01
C ALA A 350 5.00 13.66 -15.64
N ASP A 351 5.10 14.99 -15.46
CA ASP A 351 5.50 15.61 -14.19
C ASP A 351 4.45 15.33 -13.09
N GLU A 352 3.14 15.42 -13.42
CA GLU A 352 2.05 15.12 -12.48
C GLU A 352 2.02 13.63 -12.08
N LEU A 353 2.19 12.71 -13.03
CA LEU A 353 2.23 11.27 -12.74
C LEU A 353 3.40 10.92 -11.81
N THR A 354 4.58 11.50 -12.05
CA THR A 354 5.74 11.31 -11.17
C THR A 354 5.49 11.88 -9.77
N ARG A 355 4.86 13.06 -9.68
CA ARG A 355 4.49 13.71 -8.42
C ARG A 355 3.50 12.86 -7.63
N SER A 356 2.41 12.43 -8.28
CA SER A 356 1.34 11.66 -7.64
C SER A 356 1.84 10.31 -7.15
N LEU A 357 2.66 9.62 -7.95
CA LEU A 357 3.32 8.36 -7.55
C LEU A 357 4.18 8.55 -6.29
N GLY A 358 4.96 9.64 -6.21
CA GLY A 358 5.77 9.97 -5.04
C GLY A 358 4.94 10.32 -3.79
N ALA A 359 3.70 10.77 -3.97
CA ALA A 359 2.81 11.16 -2.87
C ALA A 359 1.94 10.00 -2.32
N MET A 360 1.91 8.84 -2.97
CA MET A 360 1.01 7.73 -2.61
C MET A 360 1.14 7.23 -1.17
N HIS A 361 2.33 7.34 -0.58
CA HIS A 361 2.68 6.73 0.71
C HIS A 361 1.80 7.16 1.89
N ASN A 362 1.24 8.36 1.85
CA ASN A 362 0.39 8.94 2.89
C ASN A 362 -1.04 9.22 2.41
N VAL A 363 -1.42 8.66 1.28
CA VAL A 363 -2.76 8.72 0.67
C VAL A 363 -3.24 7.29 0.40
N ASN A 364 -3.20 6.83 -0.85
CA ASN A 364 -3.75 5.52 -1.24
C ASN A 364 -3.03 4.35 -0.55
N LEU A 365 -1.71 4.39 -0.42
CA LEU A 365 -0.94 3.33 0.25
C LEU A 365 -1.21 3.31 1.76
N GLN A 366 -1.38 4.49 2.40
CA GLN A 366 -1.83 4.55 3.79
C GLN A 366 -3.19 3.89 3.94
N ARG A 367 -4.16 4.24 3.10
CA ARG A 367 -5.50 3.65 3.13
C ARG A 367 -5.46 2.14 3.00
N VAL A 368 -4.78 1.64 1.97
CA VAL A 368 -4.71 0.20 1.70
C VAL A 368 -4.02 -0.52 2.85
N ASP A 369 -2.82 -0.11 3.27
CA ASP A 369 -2.09 -0.76 4.35
C ASP A 369 -2.88 -0.73 5.67
N ARG A 370 -3.38 0.45 6.08
CA ARG A 370 -4.07 0.61 7.36
C ARG A 370 -5.34 -0.23 7.45
N ILE A 371 -6.17 -0.18 6.41
CA ILE A 371 -7.49 -0.83 6.44
C ILE A 371 -7.38 -2.35 6.29
N THR A 372 -6.46 -2.83 5.47
CA THR A 372 -6.26 -4.27 5.34
C THR A 372 -5.58 -4.83 6.59
N MET A 373 -4.57 -4.14 7.11
CA MET A 373 -3.88 -4.57 8.32
C MET A 373 -4.71 -4.42 9.60
N ALA A 374 -5.71 -3.53 9.63
CA ALA A 374 -6.69 -3.47 10.72
C ALA A 374 -7.38 -4.82 10.99
N GLN A 375 -7.34 -5.72 10.02
CA GLN A 375 -7.96 -7.03 10.09
C GLN A 375 -6.98 -8.19 9.83
N GLY A 376 -5.66 -7.92 9.84
CA GLY A 376 -4.64 -8.94 9.62
C GLY A 376 -4.66 -9.53 8.20
N LEU A 377 -4.79 -8.68 7.17
CA LEU A 377 -4.69 -9.05 5.77
C LEU A 377 -3.58 -8.24 5.10
N GLU A 378 -2.65 -8.89 4.39
CA GLU A 378 -1.57 -8.23 3.67
C GLU A 378 -2.01 -7.79 2.28
N ALA A 379 -2.09 -6.48 2.03
CA ALA A 379 -2.27 -5.97 0.67
C ALA A 379 -0.94 -5.87 -0.07
N ARG A 380 -0.95 -6.31 -1.32
CA ARG A 380 0.15 -6.32 -2.29
C ARG A 380 -0.23 -5.54 -3.53
N THR A 381 0.70 -4.72 -4.01
CA THR A 381 0.46 -3.72 -5.07
C THR A 381 1.40 -3.95 -6.28
N PRO A 382 1.19 -4.96 -7.13
CA PRO A 382 2.12 -5.31 -8.21
C PRO A 382 2.43 -4.17 -9.18
N PHE A 383 1.51 -3.23 -9.41
CA PHE A 383 1.79 -2.03 -10.22
C PHE A 383 2.94 -1.18 -9.66
N LEU A 384 3.21 -1.30 -8.37
CA LEU A 384 4.28 -0.57 -7.69
C LEU A 384 5.57 -1.39 -7.57
N ASP A 385 5.70 -2.44 -8.36
CA ASP A 385 6.96 -3.17 -8.53
C ASP A 385 8.02 -2.24 -9.11
N ARG A 386 9.26 -2.31 -8.57
CA ARG A 386 10.35 -1.39 -8.95
C ARG A 386 10.67 -1.46 -10.44
N ASP A 387 10.78 -2.67 -10.99
CA ASP A 387 11.11 -2.86 -12.40
C ASP A 387 9.96 -2.41 -13.31
N LEU A 388 8.71 -2.67 -12.89
CA LEU A 388 7.53 -2.18 -13.61
C LEU A 388 7.41 -0.66 -13.58
N ILE A 389 7.77 0.00 -12.48
CA ILE A 389 7.82 1.47 -12.40
C ILE A 389 8.83 2.03 -13.39
N GLU A 390 10.02 1.43 -13.50
CA GLU A 390 11.04 1.86 -14.47
C GLU A 390 10.51 1.77 -15.91
N VAL A 391 9.89 0.64 -16.28
CA VAL A 391 9.24 0.47 -17.58
C VAL A 391 8.09 1.48 -17.75
N ALA A 392 7.21 1.62 -16.77
CA ALA A 392 6.08 2.54 -16.86
C ALA A 392 6.51 4.01 -17.00
N GLN A 393 7.58 4.43 -16.32
CA GLN A 393 8.11 5.80 -16.42
C GLN A 393 8.85 6.04 -17.74
N SER A 394 9.41 5.02 -18.37
CA SER A 394 9.99 5.12 -19.72
C SER A 394 8.94 5.29 -20.82
N ILE A 395 7.67 4.91 -20.55
CA ILE A 395 6.56 5.05 -21.49
C ILE A 395 6.17 6.52 -21.64
N PRO A 396 6.11 7.05 -22.87
CA PRO A 396 5.66 8.41 -23.15
C PRO A 396 4.27 8.69 -22.56
N ALA A 397 4.12 9.81 -21.87
CA ALA A 397 2.83 10.21 -21.28
C ALA A 397 1.72 10.39 -22.35
N SER A 398 2.10 10.74 -23.59
CA SER A 398 1.20 10.79 -24.74
C SER A 398 0.54 9.45 -25.09
N LEU A 399 1.16 8.32 -24.70
CA LEU A 399 0.58 6.97 -24.84
C LEU A 399 -0.22 6.54 -23.61
N LYS A 400 0.01 7.12 -22.45
CA LYS A 400 -0.76 6.81 -21.23
C LYS A 400 -2.17 7.38 -21.30
N MET A 401 -2.30 8.60 -21.83
CA MET A 401 -3.59 9.22 -22.12
C MET A 401 -3.61 9.64 -23.59
N LYS A 402 -4.43 8.95 -24.39
CA LYS A 402 -4.54 9.22 -25.82
C LYS A 402 -5.70 10.17 -26.13
N VAL A 403 -5.38 11.26 -26.81
CA VAL A 403 -6.40 12.18 -27.37
C VAL A 403 -6.85 11.64 -28.72
N THR A 404 -8.16 11.37 -28.87
CA THR A 404 -8.78 10.93 -30.11
C THR A 404 -9.81 11.97 -30.53
N GLY A 405 -9.61 12.66 -31.66
CA GLY A 405 -10.51 13.70 -32.16
C GLY A 405 -10.03 15.14 -31.97
N ALA A 406 -10.80 16.11 -32.43
CA ALA A 406 -10.45 17.53 -32.51
C ALA A 406 -10.69 18.34 -31.21
N GLY A 407 -10.81 17.68 -30.05
CA GLY A 407 -11.05 18.36 -28.77
C GLY A 407 -10.70 17.50 -27.57
N ALA A 408 -10.53 18.14 -26.39
CA ALA A 408 -10.23 17.47 -25.12
C ALA A 408 -11.33 16.49 -24.63
N GLN A 409 -12.45 16.40 -25.33
CA GLN A 409 -13.59 15.57 -24.96
C GLN A 409 -13.46 14.09 -25.38
N GLU A 410 -12.50 13.76 -26.25
CA GLU A 410 -12.26 12.37 -26.67
C GLU A 410 -10.87 11.90 -26.23
N THR A 411 -10.70 11.76 -24.92
CA THR A 411 -9.47 11.21 -24.34
C THR A 411 -9.74 9.83 -23.77
N THR A 412 -8.81 8.90 -24.02
CA THR A 412 -8.81 7.57 -23.44
C THR A 412 -7.68 7.46 -22.40
N GLU A 413 -8.05 7.36 -21.14
CA GLU A 413 -7.14 7.13 -20.02
C GLU A 413 -6.58 5.69 -20.06
N LYS A 414 -5.36 5.50 -19.56
CA LYS A 414 -4.67 4.19 -19.52
C LYS A 414 -4.55 3.50 -20.87
N TRP A 415 -4.48 4.28 -21.96
CA TRP A 415 -4.58 3.71 -23.31
C TRP A 415 -3.54 2.61 -23.55
N ILE A 416 -2.28 2.85 -23.22
CA ILE A 416 -1.19 1.87 -23.42
C ILE A 416 -1.38 0.62 -22.54
N LEU A 417 -1.90 0.75 -21.32
CA LEU A 417 -2.21 -0.37 -20.43
C LEU A 417 -3.35 -1.22 -21.01
N ARG A 418 -4.41 -0.57 -21.53
CA ARG A 418 -5.51 -1.27 -22.20
C ARG A 418 -4.99 -2.06 -23.41
N LYS A 419 -4.12 -1.45 -24.23
CA LYS A 419 -3.50 -2.10 -25.37
C LYS A 419 -2.60 -3.28 -24.98
N ALA A 420 -1.78 -3.13 -23.96
CA ALA A 420 -0.91 -4.18 -23.45
C ALA A 420 -1.69 -5.40 -22.93
N CYS A 421 -2.95 -5.22 -22.51
CA CYS A 421 -3.75 -6.24 -21.84
C CYS A 421 -5.04 -6.59 -22.61
N GLU A 422 -5.17 -6.19 -23.87
CA GLU A 422 -6.39 -6.33 -24.67
C GLU A 422 -6.82 -7.81 -24.89
N ASP A 423 -5.86 -8.73 -24.85
CA ASP A 423 -6.09 -10.17 -24.96
C ASP A 423 -6.41 -10.90 -23.64
N LEU A 424 -6.27 -10.20 -22.50
CA LEU A 424 -6.50 -10.79 -21.19
C LEU A 424 -7.96 -10.91 -20.80
N LEU A 425 -8.78 -9.96 -21.27
CA LEU A 425 -10.16 -9.77 -20.86
C LEU A 425 -11.03 -9.47 -22.08
N PRO A 426 -12.35 -9.73 -22.03
CA PRO A 426 -13.28 -9.28 -23.05
C PRO A 426 -13.18 -7.78 -23.35
N ALA A 427 -13.33 -7.41 -24.63
CA ALA A 427 -13.13 -6.03 -25.08
C ALA A 427 -14.01 -5.01 -24.32
N GLU A 428 -15.27 -5.37 -24.01
CA GLU A 428 -16.20 -4.54 -23.24
C GLU A 428 -15.71 -4.26 -21.79
N LEU A 429 -14.91 -5.15 -21.22
CA LEU A 429 -14.30 -4.96 -19.90
C LEU A 429 -13.00 -4.14 -19.99
N VAL A 430 -12.17 -4.41 -21.01
CA VAL A 430 -10.93 -3.66 -21.23
C VAL A 430 -11.22 -2.20 -21.54
N TRP A 431 -12.24 -1.91 -22.34
CA TRP A 431 -12.59 -0.55 -22.79
C TRP A 431 -13.73 0.10 -22.01
N ARG A 432 -14.16 -0.53 -20.90
CA ARG A 432 -15.15 0.05 -19.97
C ARG A 432 -14.67 1.43 -19.49
N LYS A 433 -15.61 2.39 -19.44
CA LYS A 433 -15.34 3.69 -18.83
C LYS A 433 -15.07 3.54 -17.33
N LYS A 434 -14.07 4.25 -16.83
CA LYS A 434 -13.70 4.21 -15.43
C LYS A 434 -14.78 4.84 -14.53
N ALA A 435 -15.08 4.18 -13.41
CA ALA A 435 -15.69 4.75 -12.21
C ALA A 435 -14.69 4.74 -11.06
N GLN A 436 -14.79 5.67 -10.10
CA GLN A 436 -14.01 5.62 -8.87
C GLN A 436 -14.55 4.49 -7.97
N PHE A 437 -13.72 3.96 -7.07
CA PHE A 437 -14.09 2.79 -6.28
C PHE A 437 -15.27 3.05 -5.32
N ASP A 438 -15.34 4.22 -4.72
CA ASP A 438 -16.46 4.64 -3.87
C ASP A 438 -17.76 4.88 -4.65
N GLU A 439 -17.66 5.33 -5.91
CA GLU A 439 -18.80 5.46 -6.83
C GLU A 439 -19.25 4.09 -7.36
N GLY A 440 -18.33 3.32 -7.95
CA GLY A 440 -18.62 2.03 -8.56
C GLY A 440 -19.14 0.97 -7.58
N SER A 441 -18.70 1.02 -6.32
CA SER A 441 -19.21 0.17 -5.24
C SER A 441 -20.58 0.61 -4.71
N GLY A 442 -21.06 1.81 -5.09
CA GLY A 442 -22.30 2.40 -4.56
C GLY A 442 -22.16 2.96 -3.13
N THR A 443 -20.92 3.13 -2.64
CA THR A 443 -20.68 3.70 -1.31
C THR A 443 -21.27 5.10 -1.20
N VAL A 444 -21.03 5.96 -2.21
CA VAL A 444 -21.50 7.35 -2.24
C VAL A 444 -23.03 7.42 -2.15
N ASP A 445 -23.75 6.49 -2.80
CA ASP A 445 -25.22 6.47 -2.84
C ASP A 445 -25.87 6.26 -1.46
N VAL A 446 -25.19 5.58 -0.56
CA VAL A 446 -25.71 5.24 0.78
C VAL A 446 -24.98 5.97 1.91
N LEU A 447 -23.94 6.74 1.59
CA LEU A 447 -23.11 7.42 2.59
C LEU A 447 -23.88 8.50 3.35
N ASP A 448 -24.66 9.35 2.67
CA ASP A 448 -25.49 10.38 3.31
C ASP A 448 -26.43 9.79 4.37
N GLN A 449 -27.05 8.66 4.05
CA GLN A 449 -27.92 7.95 5.01
C GLN A 449 -27.12 7.38 6.19
N ALA A 450 -25.89 6.93 5.94
CA ALA A 450 -25.01 6.44 6.99
C ALA A 450 -24.61 7.55 7.97
N LEU A 451 -24.20 8.71 7.42
CA LEU A 451 -23.82 9.89 8.20
C LEU A 451 -25.00 10.46 9.00
N SER A 452 -26.19 10.54 8.36
CA SER A 452 -27.41 10.96 9.03
C SER A 452 -27.75 10.05 10.22
N ARG A 453 -27.62 8.74 10.06
CA ARG A 453 -27.87 7.77 11.14
C ARG A 453 -26.86 7.88 12.27
N LEU A 454 -25.61 8.18 11.97
CA LEU A 454 -24.54 8.26 12.96
C LEU A 454 -24.62 9.55 13.79
N ALA A 455 -24.81 10.69 13.11
CA ALA A 455 -24.68 12.03 13.71
C ALA A 455 -26.00 12.79 13.83
N GLY A 456 -27.11 12.26 13.34
CA GLY A 456 -28.42 12.93 13.38
C GLY A 456 -28.49 14.17 12.47
N ILE A 457 -27.63 14.26 11.44
CA ILE A 457 -27.59 15.37 10.49
C ILE A 457 -28.56 15.12 9.32
N SER A 458 -29.11 16.21 8.75
CA SER A 458 -30.01 16.12 7.59
C SER A 458 -29.25 15.81 6.31
N THR A 459 -29.91 15.10 5.38
CA THR A 459 -29.41 14.80 4.05
C THR A 459 -29.90 15.84 3.02
N PRO A 460 -29.15 16.14 1.95
CA PRO A 460 -27.79 15.63 1.66
C PRO A 460 -26.71 16.24 2.56
N VAL A 461 -25.64 15.51 2.78
CA VAL A 461 -24.49 15.96 3.59
C VAL A 461 -23.43 16.54 2.67
N ASP A 462 -23.08 17.82 2.87
CA ASP A 462 -21.99 18.42 2.11
C ASP A 462 -20.61 17.95 2.61
N ARG A 463 -19.59 18.08 1.76
CA ARG A 463 -18.22 17.61 2.06
C ARG A 463 -17.57 18.32 3.24
N GLU A 464 -17.94 19.55 3.54
CA GLU A 464 -17.40 20.28 4.70
C GLU A 464 -17.95 19.71 6.00
N THR A 465 -19.26 19.45 6.04
CA THR A 465 -19.95 18.82 7.19
C THR A 465 -19.42 17.39 7.41
N GLU A 466 -19.25 16.63 6.33
CA GLU A 466 -18.64 15.31 6.36
C GLU A 466 -17.22 15.34 6.97
N GLY A 467 -16.37 16.25 6.50
CA GLY A 467 -15.01 16.42 7.00
C GLY A 467 -14.96 16.80 8.48
N LYS A 468 -15.84 17.69 8.94
CA LYS A 468 -15.96 18.07 10.36
C LYS A 468 -16.36 16.87 11.24
N LEU A 469 -17.29 16.04 10.76
CA LEU A 469 -17.68 14.84 11.47
C LEU A 469 -16.51 13.84 11.56
N TYR A 470 -15.76 13.64 10.50
CA TYR A 470 -14.60 12.75 10.51
C TYR A 470 -13.49 13.24 11.44
N GLU A 471 -13.23 14.54 11.46
CA GLU A 471 -12.29 15.14 12.43
C GLU A 471 -12.76 14.96 13.87
N GLN A 472 -14.04 15.16 14.14
CA GLN A 472 -14.61 14.92 15.46
C GLN A 472 -14.42 13.47 15.90
N LEU A 473 -14.81 12.51 15.05
CA LEU A 473 -14.67 11.08 15.34
C LEU A 473 -13.20 10.68 15.58
N LEU A 474 -12.25 11.29 14.83
CA LEU A 474 -10.84 11.05 15.05
C LEU A 474 -10.38 11.60 16.40
N ARG A 475 -10.77 12.82 16.74
CA ARG A 475 -10.40 13.47 18.01
C ARG A 475 -10.94 12.73 19.24
N GLU A 476 -12.12 12.13 19.14
CA GLU A 476 -12.73 11.36 20.23
C GLU A 476 -12.01 10.05 20.54
N GLN A 477 -11.25 9.50 19.58
CA GLN A 477 -10.61 8.20 19.70
C GLN A 477 -9.13 8.27 20.11
N TYR A 478 -8.49 9.42 20.00
CA TYR A 478 -7.09 9.60 20.31
C TYR A 478 -6.89 10.57 21.48
N LYS A 479 -5.93 10.26 22.36
CA LYS A 479 -5.55 11.14 23.47
C LYS A 479 -4.82 12.38 22.97
N GLU A 480 -4.01 12.19 21.93
CA GLU A 480 -3.15 13.22 21.34
C GLU A 480 -3.39 13.32 19.82
N PRO A 481 -4.60 13.76 19.39
CA PRO A 481 -4.95 13.75 17.97
C PRO A 481 -4.11 14.71 17.12
N GLY A 482 -3.42 15.66 17.74
CA GLY A 482 -2.70 16.73 17.05
C GLY A 482 -1.62 16.20 16.09
N PHE A 483 -0.74 15.29 16.55
CA PHE A 483 0.31 14.77 15.69
C PHE A 483 -0.24 13.78 14.63
N ILE A 484 -1.35 13.08 14.93
CA ILE A 484 -2.00 12.20 13.95
C ILE A 484 -2.58 13.03 12.82
N MET A 485 -3.31 14.12 13.13
CA MET A 485 -3.85 15.03 12.13
C MET A 485 -2.75 15.76 11.35
N GLY A 486 -1.65 16.11 12.01
CA GLY A 486 -0.48 16.77 11.40
C GLY A 486 0.26 15.88 10.39
N ASN A 487 0.23 14.57 10.59
CA ASN A 487 0.84 13.58 9.70
C ASN A 487 -0.13 13.04 8.63
N ALA A 488 -1.41 13.42 8.66
CA ALA A 488 -2.37 13.03 7.63
C ALA A 488 -1.89 13.53 6.27
N GLY A 489 -1.75 12.61 5.34
CA GLY A 489 -1.48 12.93 3.95
C GLY A 489 -2.62 13.76 3.40
N LYS A 490 -2.27 14.84 2.72
CA LYS A 490 -3.24 15.60 1.96
C LYS A 490 -3.04 15.25 0.50
N TRP A 491 -4.08 14.75 -0.15
CA TRP A 491 -4.14 14.71 -1.60
C TRP A 491 -4.22 16.15 -2.10
N VAL A 492 -3.14 16.89 -1.94
CA VAL A 492 -3.01 18.19 -2.57
C VAL A 492 -2.58 17.92 -3.99
N ALA A 493 -3.54 17.73 -4.90
CA ALA A 493 -3.32 18.21 -6.24
C ALA A 493 -2.87 19.68 -6.06
N SER A 494 -1.65 20.01 -6.44
CA SER A 494 -1.31 21.41 -6.64
C SER A 494 -2.38 21.91 -7.60
N ARG A 495 -3.32 22.69 -7.10
CA ARG A 495 -4.24 23.42 -7.97
C ARG A 495 -3.33 24.31 -8.78
N VAL A 496 -2.93 23.83 -9.94
CA VAL A 496 -2.42 24.67 -10.99
C VAL A 496 -3.63 25.55 -11.29
N SER A 497 -3.57 26.77 -10.77
CA SER A 497 -4.48 27.84 -11.18
C SER A 497 -4.42 27.87 -12.71
N VAL A 498 -5.53 27.48 -13.30
CA VAL A 498 -5.81 27.53 -14.73
C VAL A 498 -5.87 29.00 -15.13
#